data_607eeda10aab87e91bf1fed9710e58b5
#
_entry.id   607eeda10aab87e91bf1fed9710e58b5
#
_cell.length_a   1.000
_cell.length_b   1.000
_cell.length_c   1.000
_cell.angle_alpha   90.00
_cell.angle_beta   90.00
_cell.angle_gamma   90.00
#
_symmetry.space_group_name_H-M   'P 1'
#
loop_
_entity.id
_entity.type
_entity.pdbx_description
1 polymer ?
#
loop_
_entity_poly.entity_id
_entity_poly.type
_entity_poly.pdbx_seq_one_letter_code
_entity_poly.pdbx_strand_id
1 'polypeptide(L)'
;MQIDTWIKKEQESLIALRRWFHMHPEPSMKEYETAAKIEEELTRIGVAHRRIRETGVFASISGEKGSGKVLVLRADMDALSMEDLLDKSYRSVNFGYAHACGHDAHTAVLLHAVKLLQERRHEFAGEIRFFFQPGEEIGQGARTFIGEGCLDGADRIFGAHMCSSLDVGTISLTPGPINASCDYFRIVVQGKGAHVRSEERRVG
;
A
#
# COMPACT_ATOMS: atom_id res chain seq x y z
N MET A 1 7.22 20.52 18.87
CA MET A 1 5.72 20.36 18.80
C MET A 1 5.38 18.93 19.17
N GLN A 2 4.40 18.71 20.05
CA GLN A 2 3.96 17.35 20.40
C GLN A 2 3.30 16.67 19.18
N ILE A 3 3.40 15.35 19.09
CA ILE A 3 2.89 14.56 17.95
C ILE A 3 1.38 14.79 17.76
N ASP A 4 0.60 14.77 18.84
CA ASP A 4 -0.85 14.99 18.77
C ASP A 4 -1.23 16.36 18.18
N THR A 5 -0.47 17.39 18.51
CA THR A 5 -0.68 18.74 17.96
C THR A 5 -0.35 18.77 16.47
N TRP A 6 0.70 18.06 16.06
CA TRP A 6 1.09 17.93 14.65
C TRP A 6 0.02 17.18 13.86
N ILE A 7 -0.47 16.05 14.39
CA ILE A 7 -1.54 15.24 13.75
C ILE A 7 -2.80 16.09 13.54
N LYS A 8 -3.24 16.84 14.56
CA LYS A 8 -4.41 17.73 14.44
C LYS A 8 -4.23 18.80 13.36
N LYS A 9 -3.03 19.37 13.25
CA LYS A 9 -2.70 20.35 12.20
C LYS A 9 -2.75 19.74 10.79
N GLU A 10 -2.30 18.50 10.63
CA GLU A 10 -2.17 17.84 9.33
C GLU A 10 -3.42 17.03 8.94
N GLN A 11 -4.42 16.95 9.79
CA GLN A 11 -5.60 16.09 9.61
C GLN A 11 -6.34 16.38 8.29
N GLU A 12 -6.56 17.63 7.96
CA GLU A 12 -7.28 18.00 6.73
C GLU A 12 -6.47 17.62 5.48
N SER A 13 -5.16 17.82 5.50
CA SER A 13 -4.29 17.45 4.39
C SER A 13 -4.21 15.92 4.22
N LEU A 14 -4.16 15.17 5.32
CA LEU A 14 -4.20 13.72 5.29
C LEU A 14 -5.52 13.21 4.69
N ILE A 15 -6.65 13.75 5.12
CA ILE A 15 -7.97 13.39 4.59
C ILE A 15 -8.07 13.72 3.10
N ALA A 16 -7.61 14.91 2.70
CA ALA A 16 -7.63 15.31 1.30
C ALA A 16 -6.77 14.39 0.43
N LEU A 17 -5.58 14.03 0.88
CA LEU A 17 -4.68 13.15 0.16
C LEU A 17 -5.24 11.71 0.07
N ARG A 18 -5.79 11.18 1.18
CA ARG A 18 -6.48 9.88 1.16
C ARG A 18 -7.64 9.86 0.17
N ARG A 19 -8.45 10.93 0.13
CA ARG A 19 -9.58 11.04 -0.82
C ARG A 19 -9.09 11.13 -2.26
N TRP A 20 -7.97 11.79 -2.51
CA TRP A 20 -7.38 11.82 -3.82
C TRP A 20 -7.00 10.41 -4.30
N PHE A 21 -6.27 9.63 -3.49
CA PHE A 21 -5.97 8.23 -3.82
C PHE A 21 -7.24 7.40 -4.01
N HIS A 22 -8.23 7.58 -3.16
CA HIS A 22 -9.51 6.87 -3.26
C HIS A 22 -10.24 7.13 -4.58
N MET A 23 -10.16 8.36 -5.07
CA MET A 23 -10.77 8.76 -6.36
C MET A 23 -10.01 8.20 -7.57
N HIS A 24 -8.73 7.89 -7.44
CA HIS A 24 -7.87 7.48 -8.54
C HIS A 24 -7.27 6.08 -8.31
N PRO A 25 -8.11 5.05 -8.07
CA PRO A 25 -7.61 3.69 -7.87
C PRO A 25 -7.05 3.11 -9.17
N GLU A 26 -5.92 2.42 -9.06
CA GLU A 26 -5.29 1.75 -10.19
C GLU A 26 -5.02 0.28 -9.86
N PRO A 27 -5.13 -0.63 -10.85
CA PRO A 27 -4.91 -2.05 -10.61
C PRO A 27 -3.45 -2.38 -10.33
N SER A 28 -3.24 -3.52 -9.69
CA SER A 28 -1.93 -4.09 -9.34
C SER A 28 -0.94 -4.04 -10.50
N MET A 29 0.27 -3.54 -10.26
CA MET A 29 1.39 -3.34 -11.20
C MET A 29 1.09 -2.33 -12.33
N LYS A 30 0.06 -1.50 -12.19
CA LYS A 30 -0.28 -0.41 -13.12
C LYS A 30 -0.61 0.91 -12.40
N GLU A 31 -0.10 1.07 -11.20
CA GLU A 31 -0.35 2.22 -10.31
C GLU A 31 0.50 3.44 -10.72
N TYR A 32 0.41 3.85 -12.00
CA TYR A 32 1.27 4.90 -12.58
C TYR A 32 0.97 6.29 -12.03
N GLU A 33 -0.32 6.68 -11.96
CA GLU A 33 -0.75 7.97 -11.43
C GLU A 33 -0.56 8.03 -9.91
N THR A 34 -0.88 6.93 -9.23
CA THR A 34 -0.65 6.78 -7.79
C THR A 34 0.83 6.98 -7.44
N ALA A 35 1.71 6.31 -8.18
CA ALA A 35 3.15 6.44 -8.00
C ALA A 35 3.66 7.86 -8.32
N ALA A 36 3.16 8.49 -9.39
CA ALA A 36 3.50 9.87 -9.73
C ALA A 36 3.05 10.85 -8.64
N LYS A 37 1.85 10.63 -8.07
CA LYS A 37 1.35 11.44 -6.95
C LYS A 37 2.20 11.28 -5.69
N ILE A 38 2.66 10.08 -5.39
CA ILE A 38 3.58 9.81 -4.28
C ILE A 38 4.90 10.57 -4.48
N GLU A 39 5.49 10.51 -5.69
CA GLU A 39 6.73 11.22 -6.01
C GLU A 39 6.57 12.74 -5.93
N GLU A 40 5.43 13.28 -6.37
CA GLU A 40 5.08 14.71 -6.21
C GLU A 40 5.09 15.10 -4.72
N GLU A 41 4.43 14.34 -3.86
CA GLU A 41 4.38 14.61 -2.42
C GLU A 41 5.75 14.48 -1.75
N LEU A 42 6.54 13.45 -2.11
CA LEU A 42 7.90 13.28 -1.60
C LEU A 42 8.82 14.44 -2.02
N THR A 43 8.69 14.90 -3.26
CA THR A 43 9.40 16.10 -3.76
C THR A 43 9.02 17.33 -2.94
N ARG A 44 7.73 17.54 -2.68
CA ARG A 44 7.21 18.65 -1.87
C ARG A 44 7.71 18.62 -0.43
N ILE A 45 7.86 17.42 0.13
CA ILE A 45 8.42 17.23 1.49
C ILE A 45 9.95 17.42 1.49
N GLY A 46 10.61 17.31 0.36
CA GLY A 46 12.06 17.40 0.23
C GLY A 46 12.79 16.10 0.64
N VAL A 47 12.21 14.94 0.34
CA VAL A 47 12.78 13.62 0.64
C VAL A 47 13.30 12.97 -0.63
N ALA A 48 14.53 12.47 -0.58
CA ALA A 48 15.14 11.71 -1.66
C ALA A 48 14.36 10.43 -1.93
N HIS A 49 14.00 10.20 -3.19
CA HIS A 49 13.23 9.05 -3.60
C HIS A 49 13.63 8.57 -5.00
N ARG A 50 13.23 7.35 -5.33
CA ARG A 50 13.41 6.78 -6.67
C ARG A 50 12.27 5.82 -6.99
N ARG A 51 12.00 5.66 -8.28
CA ARG A 51 11.09 4.65 -8.78
C ARG A 51 11.72 3.24 -8.65
N ILE A 52 10.91 2.28 -8.24
CA ILE A 52 11.23 0.85 -8.25
C ILE A 52 10.45 0.22 -9.37
N ARG A 53 11.16 -0.21 -10.43
CA ARG A 53 10.54 -0.65 -11.67
C ARG A 53 9.57 0.42 -12.19
N GLU A 54 8.34 0.05 -12.54
CA GLU A 54 7.40 0.97 -13.20
C GLU A 54 6.56 1.77 -12.21
N THR A 55 6.14 1.18 -11.10
CA THR A 55 5.13 1.77 -10.21
C THR A 55 5.50 1.82 -8.73
N GLY A 56 6.46 1.03 -8.26
CA GLY A 56 6.93 1.11 -6.89
C GLY A 56 7.69 2.40 -6.60
N VAL A 57 7.59 2.94 -5.39
CA VAL A 57 8.36 4.11 -4.97
C VAL A 57 9.12 3.82 -3.67
N PHE A 58 10.41 4.10 -3.70
CA PHE A 58 11.33 4.00 -2.57
C PHE A 58 11.77 5.39 -2.15
N ALA A 59 11.74 5.67 -0.85
CA ALA A 59 12.30 6.89 -0.28
C ALA A 59 13.11 6.56 0.98
N SER A 60 14.01 7.45 1.39
CA SER A 60 14.74 7.29 2.64
C SER A 60 15.08 8.62 3.30
N ILE A 61 15.19 8.59 4.63
CA ILE A 61 15.60 9.69 5.49
C ILE A 61 16.71 9.20 6.40
N SER A 62 17.86 9.87 6.36
CA SER A 62 18.94 9.65 7.32
C SER A 62 18.73 10.55 8.53
N GLY A 63 18.79 9.97 9.73
CA GLY A 63 18.80 10.70 10.99
C GLY A 63 20.09 11.52 11.20
N GLU A 64 19.98 12.64 11.88
CA GLU A 64 21.12 13.55 12.13
C GLU A 64 21.94 13.20 13.38
N LYS A 65 21.53 12.17 14.14
CA LYS A 65 22.28 11.70 15.32
C LYS A 65 23.34 10.64 15.01
N GLY A 66 23.75 10.51 13.76
CA GLY A 66 24.80 9.62 13.31
C GLY A 66 24.30 8.21 12.90
N SER A 67 25.21 7.24 12.90
CA SER A 67 24.91 5.87 12.51
C SER A 67 23.96 5.19 13.49
N GLY A 68 23.13 4.28 12.99
CA GLY A 68 22.15 3.55 13.79
C GLY A 68 21.50 2.45 12.97
N LYS A 69 20.36 2.00 13.42
CA LYS A 69 19.57 0.97 12.76
C LYS A 69 18.86 1.46 11.51
N VAL A 70 18.54 0.52 10.63
CA VAL A 70 17.74 0.75 9.43
C VAL A 70 16.34 0.19 9.66
N LEU A 71 15.36 1.08 9.70
CA LEU A 71 13.95 0.73 9.80
C LEU A 71 13.26 0.92 8.45
N VAL A 72 12.43 -0.03 8.06
CA VAL A 72 11.56 0.11 6.88
C VAL A 72 10.12 0.32 7.31
N LEU A 73 9.47 1.34 6.76
CA LEU A 73 8.03 1.54 6.85
C LEU A 73 7.40 1.28 5.48
N ARG A 74 6.34 0.46 5.44
CA ARG A 74 5.73 -0.02 4.19
C ARG A 74 4.25 0.31 4.13
N ALA A 75 3.78 0.78 2.99
CA ALA A 75 2.39 0.81 2.58
C ALA A 75 2.24 0.14 1.20
N ASP A 76 1.16 -0.58 1.00
CA ASP A 76 0.66 -0.98 -0.31
C ASP A 76 -0.11 0.16 -0.98
N MET A 77 -0.33 0.08 -2.30
CA MET A 77 -0.88 1.19 -3.04
C MET A 77 -1.83 0.81 -4.19
N ASP A 78 -1.99 -0.47 -4.48
CA ASP A 78 -2.85 -0.98 -5.54
C ASP A 78 -4.32 -1.07 -5.12
N ALA A 79 -5.22 -1.16 -6.11
CA ALA A 79 -6.65 -1.23 -5.92
C ALA A 79 -7.23 -2.54 -6.48
N LEU A 80 -8.42 -2.88 -6.01
CA LEU A 80 -9.17 -4.06 -6.42
C LEU A 80 -9.99 -3.79 -7.69
N SER A 81 -10.10 -4.82 -8.54
CA SER A 81 -10.98 -4.81 -9.73
C SER A 81 -12.42 -5.02 -9.32
N MET A 82 -13.07 -3.95 -8.90
CA MET A 82 -14.48 -3.93 -8.49
C MET A 82 -15.04 -2.51 -8.60
N GLU A 83 -16.37 -2.39 -8.72
CA GLU A 83 -17.03 -1.09 -8.70
C GLU A 83 -16.99 -0.45 -7.31
N ASP A 84 -16.70 0.83 -7.28
CA ASP A 84 -16.89 1.65 -6.09
C ASP A 84 -18.37 2.06 -6.01
N LEU A 85 -19.09 1.52 -5.03
CA LEU A 85 -20.51 1.82 -4.78
C LEU A 85 -20.70 2.97 -3.78
N LEU A 86 -19.62 3.67 -3.42
CA LEU A 86 -19.68 4.75 -2.45
C LEU A 86 -20.48 5.95 -2.98
N ASP A 87 -21.51 6.35 -2.25
CA ASP A 87 -22.26 7.57 -2.55
C ASP A 87 -21.65 8.79 -1.83
N LYS A 88 -20.46 9.19 -2.29
CA LYS A 88 -19.69 10.33 -1.76
C LYS A 88 -18.99 11.08 -2.89
N SER A 89 -18.71 12.35 -2.64
CA SER A 89 -18.00 13.23 -3.59
C SER A 89 -16.58 12.76 -3.95
N TYR A 90 -16.00 11.85 -3.18
CA TYR A 90 -14.67 11.26 -3.40
C TYR A 90 -14.74 9.81 -3.89
N ARG A 91 -15.88 9.38 -4.46
CA ARG A 91 -16.01 8.10 -5.14
C ARG A 91 -14.99 7.97 -6.28
N SER A 92 -14.56 6.74 -6.56
CA SER A 92 -13.67 6.42 -7.69
C SER A 92 -14.14 7.04 -9.00
N VAL A 93 -13.21 7.68 -9.71
CA VAL A 93 -13.42 8.17 -11.09
C VAL A 93 -12.89 7.17 -12.12
N ASN A 94 -12.17 6.13 -11.69
CA ASN A 94 -11.65 5.05 -12.51
C ASN A 94 -12.60 3.86 -12.47
N PHE A 95 -13.49 3.80 -13.46
CA PHE A 95 -14.51 2.76 -13.56
C PHE A 95 -13.93 1.35 -13.45
N GLY A 96 -14.57 0.49 -12.66
CA GLY A 96 -14.14 -0.89 -12.44
C GLY A 96 -13.01 -1.09 -11.43
N TYR A 97 -12.57 -0.03 -10.72
CA TYR A 97 -11.57 -0.12 -9.67
C TYR A 97 -11.99 0.63 -8.41
N ALA A 98 -11.65 0.07 -7.24
CA ALA A 98 -11.93 0.68 -5.95
C ALA A 98 -10.86 0.31 -4.89
N HIS A 99 -10.55 1.25 -4.00
CA HIS A 99 -9.71 1.01 -2.82
C HIS A 99 -10.53 0.38 -1.67
N ALA A 100 -11.06 -0.83 -1.89
CA ALA A 100 -11.87 -1.52 -0.88
C ALA A 100 -11.04 -2.19 0.23
N CYS A 101 -9.74 -2.38 0.00
CA CYS A 101 -8.80 -2.92 1.01
C CYS A 101 -8.16 -1.84 1.90
N GLY A 102 -8.33 -0.56 1.55
CA GLY A 102 -7.83 0.57 2.36
C GLY A 102 -6.42 1.05 2.02
N HIS A 103 -5.84 0.62 0.90
CA HIS A 103 -4.48 0.98 0.49
C HIS A 103 -4.33 2.50 0.22
N ASP A 104 -5.41 3.20 -0.15
CA ASP A 104 -5.47 4.65 -0.21
C ASP A 104 -5.16 5.32 1.14
N ALA A 105 -5.68 4.76 2.23
CA ALA A 105 -5.39 5.23 3.57
C ALA A 105 -3.95 4.88 4.01
N HIS A 106 -3.47 3.67 3.68
CA HIS A 106 -2.10 3.25 4.00
C HIS A 106 -1.08 4.18 3.34
N THR A 107 -1.24 4.47 2.05
CA THR A 107 -0.37 5.38 1.30
C THR A 107 -0.40 6.81 1.87
N ALA A 108 -1.59 7.34 2.16
CA ALA A 108 -1.73 8.69 2.72
C ALA A 108 -1.10 8.80 4.12
N VAL A 109 -1.29 7.79 4.97
CA VAL A 109 -0.68 7.73 6.32
C VAL A 109 0.84 7.63 6.22
N LEU A 110 1.37 6.79 5.33
CA LEU A 110 2.81 6.67 5.16
C LEU A 110 3.45 7.97 4.67
N LEU A 111 2.83 8.69 3.72
CA LEU A 111 3.31 10.01 3.27
C LEU A 111 3.33 11.05 4.41
N HIS A 112 2.33 11.03 5.30
CA HIS A 112 2.34 11.91 6.46
C HIS A 112 3.39 11.48 7.50
N ALA A 113 3.65 10.18 7.66
CA ALA A 113 4.76 9.68 8.46
C ALA A 113 6.13 10.14 7.89
N VAL A 114 6.31 10.09 6.56
CA VAL A 114 7.50 10.66 5.89
C VAL A 114 7.68 12.13 6.25
N LYS A 115 6.62 12.93 6.13
CA LYS A 115 6.65 14.36 6.45
C LYS A 115 7.06 14.62 7.90
N LEU A 116 6.43 13.92 8.84
CA LEU A 116 6.73 14.04 10.27
C LEU A 116 8.18 13.66 10.57
N LEU A 117 8.66 12.55 10.01
CA LEU A 117 10.00 12.04 10.24
C LEU A 117 11.07 12.93 9.58
N GLN A 118 10.78 13.50 8.43
CA GLN A 118 11.66 14.49 7.79
C GLN A 118 11.82 15.75 8.64
N GLU A 119 10.72 16.29 9.18
CA GLU A 119 10.75 17.44 10.11
C GLU A 119 11.56 17.12 11.39
N ARG A 120 11.59 15.85 11.80
CA ARG A 120 12.21 15.37 13.04
C ARG A 120 13.50 14.58 12.84
N ARG A 121 14.12 14.63 11.67
CA ARG A 121 15.33 13.86 11.41
C ARG A 121 16.49 14.14 12.38
N HIS A 122 16.46 15.31 13.03
CA HIS A 122 17.40 15.68 14.10
C HIS A 122 17.15 14.94 15.45
N GLU A 123 16.05 14.18 15.57
CA GLU A 123 15.69 13.47 16.80
C GLU A 123 16.16 12.00 16.82
N PHE A 124 16.57 11.42 15.69
CA PHE A 124 16.96 10.02 15.61
C PHE A 124 18.31 9.79 14.92
N ALA A 125 18.85 8.57 15.10
CA ALA A 125 20.05 8.07 14.42
C ALA A 125 19.66 6.95 13.44
N GLY A 126 20.53 6.64 12.48
CA GLY A 126 20.33 5.59 11.50
C GLY A 126 19.49 6.05 10.30
N GLU A 127 18.80 5.13 9.68
CA GLU A 127 18.05 5.36 8.44
C GLU A 127 16.61 4.86 8.57
N ILE A 128 15.65 5.61 8.02
CA ILE A 128 14.28 5.14 7.84
C ILE A 128 14.00 5.10 6.34
N ARG A 129 13.66 3.92 5.83
CA ARG A 129 13.26 3.68 4.45
C ARG A 129 11.75 3.58 4.36
N PHE A 130 11.20 4.06 3.26
CA PHE A 130 9.76 4.06 3.00
C PHE A 130 9.49 3.32 1.69
N PHE A 131 8.64 2.29 1.77
CA PHE A 131 8.24 1.49 0.62
C PHE A 131 6.78 1.76 0.31
N PHE A 132 6.52 2.36 -0.84
CA PHE A 132 5.19 2.42 -1.43
C PHE A 132 5.14 1.28 -2.45
N GLN A 133 4.54 0.17 -2.01
CA GLN A 133 4.62 -1.11 -2.69
C GLN A 133 3.43 -1.31 -3.61
N PRO A 134 3.63 -1.52 -4.94
CA PRO A 134 2.58 -1.90 -5.87
C PRO A 134 2.23 -3.39 -5.73
N GLY A 135 1.12 -3.81 -6.35
CA GLY A 135 0.82 -5.21 -6.60
C GLY A 135 0.77 -6.11 -5.36
N GLU A 136 0.23 -5.61 -4.26
CA GLU A 136 0.02 -6.41 -3.05
C GLU A 136 -1.02 -7.49 -3.30
N GLU A 137 -2.15 -7.16 -3.91
CA GLU A 137 -3.30 -8.02 -4.14
C GLU A 137 -3.00 -9.23 -5.06
N ILE A 138 -1.87 -9.20 -5.76
CA ILE A 138 -1.39 -10.32 -6.60
C ILE A 138 -0.05 -10.91 -6.11
N GLY A 139 0.45 -10.47 -4.95
CA GLY A 139 1.66 -10.99 -4.30
C GLY A 139 2.97 -10.74 -5.06
N GLN A 140 3.03 -9.72 -5.93
CA GLN A 140 4.21 -9.46 -6.78
C GLN A 140 5.10 -8.32 -6.26
N GLY A 141 4.51 -7.26 -5.71
CA GLY A 141 5.24 -6.05 -5.38
C GLY A 141 6.34 -6.23 -4.33
N ALA A 142 6.09 -7.02 -3.29
CA ALA A 142 7.11 -7.31 -2.29
C ALA A 142 8.36 -7.97 -2.89
N ARG A 143 8.18 -8.93 -3.81
CA ARG A 143 9.28 -9.60 -4.52
C ARG A 143 10.10 -8.62 -5.35
N THR A 144 9.45 -7.62 -5.94
CA THR A 144 10.11 -6.56 -6.69
C THR A 144 11.06 -5.76 -5.80
N PHE A 145 10.59 -5.31 -4.63
CA PHE A 145 11.44 -4.57 -3.68
C PHE A 145 12.61 -5.40 -3.14
N ILE A 146 12.37 -6.68 -2.86
CA ILE A 146 13.44 -7.62 -2.45
C ILE A 146 14.47 -7.78 -3.57
N GLY A 147 14.01 -8.03 -4.79
CA GLY A 147 14.90 -8.22 -5.96
C GLY A 147 15.72 -6.98 -6.32
N GLU A 148 15.25 -5.78 -5.99
CA GLU A 148 15.98 -4.51 -6.17
C GLU A 148 16.88 -4.14 -4.97
N GLY A 149 17.06 -5.06 -4.01
CA GLY A 149 17.93 -4.85 -2.85
C GLY A 149 17.43 -3.81 -1.85
N CYS A 150 16.15 -3.41 -1.91
CA CYS A 150 15.62 -2.35 -1.04
C CYS A 150 15.65 -2.72 0.45
N LEU A 151 15.64 -4.02 0.77
CA LEU A 151 15.71 -4.55 2.14
C LEU A 151 17.15 -4.80 2.63
N ASP A 152 18.15 -4.66 1.78
CA ASP A 152 19.53 -4.97 2.17
C ASP A 152 19.97 -4.10 3.35
N GLY A 153 20.46 -4.75 4.41
CA GLY A 153 20.89 -4.10 5.64
C GLY A 153 19.74 -3.56 6.52
N ALA A 154 18.49 -3.84 6.20
CA ALA A 154 17.37 -3.45 7.05
C ALA A 154 17.32 -4.31 8.33
N ASP A 155 17.20 -3.67 9.49
CA ASP A 155 17.06 -4.35 10.78
C ASP A 155 15.63 -4.79 11.04
N ARG A 156 14.65 -3.98 10.60
CA ARG A 156 13.21 -4.22 10.84
C ARG A 156 12.36 -3.62 9.72
N ILE A 157 11.23 -4.24 9.48
CA ILE A 157 10.16 -3.71 8.63
C ILE A 157 8.87 -3.64 9.43
N PHE A 158 8.12 -2.56 9.22
CA PHE A 158 6.82 -2.33 9.83
C PHE A 158 5.82 -1.87 8.78
N GLY A 159 4.61 -2.42 8.83
CA GLY A 159 3.46 -2.00 8.04
C GLY A 159 2.22 -2.02 8.92
N ALA A 160 1.23 -1.21 8.58
CA ALA A 160 -0.08 -1.22 9.21
C ALA A 160 -1.14 -1.54 8.15
N HIS A 161 -2.23 -2.18 8.56
CA HIS A 161 -3.36 -2.44 7.68
C HIS A 161 -4.66 -1.93 8.30
N MET A 162 -5.53 -1.32 7.49
CA MET A 162 -6.88 -0.94 7.91
C MET A 162 -7.69 -2.20 8.19
N CYS A 163 -8.46 -2.18 9.27
CA CYS A 163 -9.24 -3.34 9.70
C CYS A 163 -10.68 -2.92 10.00
N SER A 164 -11.63 -3.41 9.20
CA SER A 164 -13.05 -3.05 9.33
C SER A 164 -13.73 -3.66 10.57
N SER A 165 -13.12 -4.66 11.21
CA SER A 165 -13.64 -5.30 12.41
C SER A 165 -13.19 -4.63 13.71
N LEU A 166 -12.35 -3.60 13.64
CA LEU A 166 -11.89 -2.83 14.81
C LEU A 166 -12.59 -1.48 14.89
N ASP A 167 -12.92 -1.07 16.09
CA ASP A 167 -13.45 0.27 16.35
C ASP A 167 -12.43 1.35 16.00
N VAL A 168 -12.93 2.50 15.51
CA VAL A 168 -12.09 3.66 15.21
C VAL A 168 -11.33 4.10 16.46
N GLY A 169 -10.02 4.32 16.31
CA GLY A 169 -9.13 4.68 17.41
C GLY A 169 -8.51 3.50 18.15
N THR A 170 -8.77 2.26 17.70
CA THR A 170 -8.13 1.06 18.24
C THR A 170 -7.06 0.52 17.30
N ILE A 171 -6.04 -0.15 17.85
CA ILE A 171 -4.98 -0.83 17.12
C ILE A 171 -4.82 -2.23 17.69
N SER A 172 -4.75 -3.25 16.83
CA SER A 172 -4.37 -4.60 17.23
C SER A 172 -2.86 -4.77 17.09
N LEU A 173 -2.22 -5.20 18.17
CA LEU A 173 -0.78 -5.51 18.25
C LEU A 173 -0.56 -6.94 18.74
N THR A 174 -1.47 -7.85 18.41
CA THR A 174 -1.41 -9.25 18.86
C THR A 174 -0.19 -9.96 18.25
N PRO A 175 0.72 -10.51 19.04
CA PRO A 175 1.84 -11.28 18.52
C PRO A 175 1.38 -12.59 17.89
N GLY A 176 2.06 -13.01 16.82
CA GLY A 176 1.81 -14.27 16.13
C GLY A 176 1.24 -14.11 14.72
N PRO A 177 0.74 -15.18 14.11
CA PRO A 177 0.12 -15.13 12.79
C PRO A 177 -1.15 -14.27 12.80
N ILE A 178 -1.21 -13.27 11.91
CA ILE A 178 -2.35 -12.37 11.78
C ILE A 178 -3.17 -12.72 10.52
N ASN A 179 -2.48 -13.10 9.44
CA ASN A 179 -3.09 -13.41 8.15
C ASN A 179 -3.16 -14.91 7.91
N ALA A 180 -4.19 -15.35 7.20
CA ALA A 180 -4.27 -16.69 6.62
C ALA A 180 -3.34 -16.82 5.40
N SER A 181 -3.00 -18.05 5.01
CA SER A 181 -2.36 -18.30 3.71
C SER A 181 -3.39 -18.19 2.60
N CYS A 182 -2.93 -17.75 1.43
CA CYS A 182 -3.75 -17.67 0.23
C CYS A 182 -3.08 -18.50 -0.87
N ASP A 183 -3.83 -19.45 -1.43
CA ASP A 183 -3.39 -20.30 -2.52
C ASP A 183 -4.29 -20.10 -3.73
N TYR A 184 -3.70 -19.99 -4.91
CA TYR A 184 -4.43 -19.87 -6.17
C TYR A 184 -4.33 -21.18 -6.94
N PHE A 185 -5.47 -21.71 -7.38
CA PHE A 185 -5.51 -22.84 -8.28
C PHE A 185 -6.41 -22.55 -9.47
N ARG A 186 -6.10 -23.18 -10.60
CA ARG A 186 -6.89 -23.08 -11.83
C ARG A 186 -7.29 -24.48 -12.30
N ILE A 187 -8.58 -24.71 -12.43
CA ILE A 187 -9.13 -25.92 -13.02
C ILE A 187 -9.55 -25.60 -14.45
N VAL A 188 -9.02 -26.33 -15.40
CA VAL A 188 -9.42 -26.24 -16.81
C VAL A 188 -10.10 -27.54 -17.21
N VAL A 189 -11.39 -27.47 -17.48
CA VAL A 189 -12.17 -28.59 -17.98
C VAL A 189 -12.31 -28.44 -19.49
N GLN A 190 -11.62 -29.30 -20.25
CA GLN A 190 -11.73 -29.32 -21.68
C GLN A 190 -12.72 -30.42 -22.10
N GLY A 191 -13.91 -29.98 -22.48
CA GLY A 191 -14.97 -30.86 -22.95
C GLY A 191 -15.00 -30.96 -24.48
N LYS A 192 -15.69 -31.97 -25.01
CA LYS A 192 -16.06 -32.10 -26.41
C LYS A 192 -17.54 -31.84 -26.55
N GLY A 193 -17.91 -30.96 -27.48
CA GLY A 193 -19.33 -30.67 -27.74
C GLY A 193 -20.07 -31.90 -28.19
N ALA A 194 -21.22 -32.19 -27.58
CA ALA A 194 -22.09 -33.30 -27.92
C ALA A 194 -23.56 -32.91 -27.71
N HIS A 195 -24.47 -33.68 -28.26
CA HIS A 195 -25.89 -33.46 -28.07
C HIS A 195 -26.30 -33.87 -26.65
N VAL A 196 -27.11 -33.04 -25.95
CA VAL A 196 -27.56 -33.22 -24.57
C VAL A 196 -28.07 -34.65 -24.28
N ARG A 197 -28.77 -35.24 -25.22
CA ARG A 197 -29.33 -36.59 -25.07
C ARG A 197 -28.27 -37.70 -25.00
N SER A 198 -27.08 -37.49 -25.56
CA SER A 198 -26.00 -38.50 -25.59
C SER A 198 -25.11 -38.45 -24.34
N GLU A 199 -25.20 -37.43 -23.52
CA GLU A 199 -24.30 -37.19 -22.37
C GLU A 199 -24.93 -37.49 -21.00
N GLU A 200 -26.22 -37.85 -20.95
CA GLU A 200 -26.98 -38.04 -19.69
C GLU A 200 -26.47 -39.17 -18.77
N ARG A 201 -25.46 -39.94 -19.18
CA ARG A 201 -24.98 -41.11 -18.43
C ARG A 201 -23.51 -41.11 -18.06
N ARG A 202 -22.80 -39.97 -18.22
CA ARG A 202 -21.41 -39.87 -17.73
C ARG A 202 -21.32 -39.14 -16.44
N VAL A 203 -21.99 -39.65 -15.43
CA VAL A 203 -21.66 -39.40 -14.03
C VAL A 203 -20.83 -40.60 -13.57
N GLY A 204 -19.49 -40.41 -13.60
CA GLY A 204 -18.56 -41.32 -13.00
C GLY A 204 -18.15 -40.80 -11.64
#